data_3ec2d2787a9f25d75de7f30655f920ac
#
_entry.id   3ec2d2787a9f25d75de7f30655f920ac
#
_cell.length_a   1.000
_cell.length_b   1.000
_cell.length_c   1.000
_cell.angle_alpha   90.00
_cell.angle_beta   90.00
_cell.angle_gamma   90.00
#
_symmetry.space_group_name_H-M   'P 1'
#
loop_
_entity.id
_entity.type
_entity.pdbx_description
1 polymer ?
#
loop_
_entity_poly.entity_id
_entity_poly.type
_entity_poly.pdbx_seq_one_letter_code
_entity_poly.pdbx_strand_id
1 'polypeptide(L)'
;MKMKKPTSSAQKPALAKPAKDFARVFAALKEILEPYEKHLHVLPYKPEFYCLVTRLAAHKGKPVWFAAIRMGKNYVSYHFMPVYMNPAMQKHIPPELKKRMQGKACFNFSEVDPALFRQLAHLTAAGFESYRVLKYI
;
A
#
# COMPACT_ATOMS: atom_id res chain seq x y z
N MET A 1 9.36 32.52 11.56
CA MET A 1 9.91 32.31 10.85
C MET A 1 9.71 32.04 10.32
N LYS A 2 9.76 31.86 10.81
CA LYS A 2 9.99 31.56 10.30
C LYS A 2 9.96 31.07 9.94
N MET A 3 9.97 31.34 10.96
CA MET A 3 10.33 30.98 10.40
C MET A 3 10.15 30.45 10.15
N LYS A 4 10.10 30.35 10.89
CA LYS A 4 10.33 30.00 10.39
C LYS A 4 10.24 29.43 10.24
N LYS A 5 10.27 29.52 11.10
CA LYS A 5 10.64 29.18 10.71
C LYS A 5 10.72 28.69 10.68
N PRO A 6 10.85 28.38 11.42
CA PRO A 6 11.35 28.06 11.08
C PRO A 6 11.35 27.62 11.11
N THR A 7 11.60 27.76 12.09
CA THR A 7 12.19 27.48 11.77
C THR A 7 12.28 27.03 11.83
N SER A 8 12.49 26.68 12.57
CA SER A 8 13.09 26.32 12.35
C SER A 8 13.21 25.91 12.52
N SER A 9 13.40 25.67 13.20
CA SER A 9 13.98 25.27 13.14
C SER A 9 14.07 24.81 13.45
N ALA A 10 14.10 24.76 14.07
CA ALA A 10 14.57 24.34 14.16
C ALA A 10 14.57 23.69 14.52
N GLN A 11 14.40 23.57 14.90
CA GLN A 11 14.62 23.01 14.98
C GLN A 11 14.62 22.20 15.25
N LYS A 12 14.61 22.05 15.73
CA LYS A 12 14.82 21.33 15.88
C LYS A 12 15.12 20.48 16.05
N PRO A 13 15.32 20.39 16.57
CA PRO A 13 15.64 19.78 16.67
C PRO A 13 15.84 18.84 16.38
N ALA A 14 16.19 18.76 16.52
CA ALA A 14 16.20 17.98 16.20
C ALA A 14 16.32 17.01 16.20
N LEU A 15 16.40 16.86 16.26
CA LEU A 15 16.37 15.86 16.51
C LEU A 15 15.35 15.03 16.80
N ALA A 16 14.94 15.67 17.22
CA ALA A 16 13.71 15.02 17.45
C ALA A 16 13.22 14.38 16.15
N LYS A 17 12.63 13.19 16.24
CA LYS A 17 12.02 12.58 15.07
C LYS A 17 11.02 13.56 14.48
N PRO A 18 11.12 13.92 13.24
CA PRO A 18 10.10 14.77 12.63
C PRO A 18 8.75 14.09 12.74
N ALA A 19 7.70 14.86 12.71
CA ALA A 19 6.36 14.31 12.63
C ALA A 19 6.33 13.28 11.51
N LYS A 20 5.62 12.19 11.71
CA LYS A 20 5.57 11.11 10.74
C LYS A 20 5.08 11.64 9.40
N ASP A 21 5.85 11.38 8.38
CA ASP A 21 5.54 11.87 7.04
C ASP A 21 4.72 10.82 6.29
N PHE A 22 3.42 10.80 6.58
CA PHE A 22 2.54 9.82 5.96
C PHE A 22 2.35 10.08 4.46
N ALA A 23 2.50 11.31 4.01
CA ALA A 23 2.42 11.59 2.59
C ALA A 23 3.55 10.87 1.83
N ARG A 24 4.73 10.83 2.42
CA ARG A 24 5.87 10.13 1.84
C ARG A 24 5.66 8.61 1.84
N VAL A 25 5.10 8.09 2.94
CA VAL A 25 4.78 6.66 3.03
C VAL A 25 3.75 6.29 1.96
N PHE A 26 2.72 7.10 1.83
CA PHE A 26 1.67 6.90 0.84
C PHE A 26 2.27 6.89 -0.58
N ALA A 27 3.12 7.87 -0.89
CA ALA A 27 3.74 7.96 -2.21
C ALA A 27 4.62 6.75 -2.52
N ALA A 28 5.39 6.29 -1.53
CA ALA A 28 6.26 5.14 -1.71
C ALA A 28 5.47 3.84 -1.94
N LEU A 29 4.35 3.68 -1.23
CA LEU A 29 3.49 2.53 -1.45
C LEU A 29 2.79 2.59 -2.81
N LYS A 30 2.40 3.79 -3.22
CA LYS A 30 1.77 3.98 -4.51
C LYS A 30 2.70 3.58 -5.65
N GLU A 31 4.00 3.87 -5.52
CA GLU A 31 4.98 3.48 -6.53
C GLU A 31 5.00 1.97 -6.77
N ILE A 32 4.71 1.19 -5.74
CA ILE A 32 4.66 -0.27 -5.89
C ILE A 32 3.52 -0.67 -6.83
N LEU A 33 2.42 0.06 -6.77
CA LEU A 33 1.20 -0.27 -7.52
C LEU A 33 1.12 0.37 -8.91
N GLU A 34 1.79 1.49 -9.12
CA GLU A 34 1.68 2.23 -10.38
C GLU A 34 1.95 1.38 -11.62
N PRO A 35 2.92 0.46 -11.64
CA PRO A 35 3.14 -0.36 -12.83
C PRO A 35 1.93 -1.19 -13.25
N TYR A 36 1.02 -1.45 -12.33
CA TYR A 36 -0.16 -2.29 -12.62
C TYR A 36 -1.35 -1.50 -13.14
N GLU A 37 -1.25 -0.17 -13.16
CA GLU A 37 -2.35 0.67 -13.66
C GLU A 37 -2.72 0.36 -15.11
N LYS A 38 -1.77 -0.07 -15.90
CA LYS A 38 -2.04 -0.39 -17.31
C LYS A 38 -2.91 -1.63 -17.48
N HIS A 39 -3.05 -2.43 -16.45
CA HIS A 39 -3.85 -3.66 -16.48
C HIS A 39 -5.12 -3.58 -15.65
N LEU A 40 -5.27 -2.51 -14.88
CA LEU A 40 -6.34 -2.37 -13.90
C LEU A 40 -7.03 -1.02 -14.07
N HIS A 41 -8.11 -0.84 -13.34
CA HIS A 41 -8.83 0.43 -13.33
C HIS A 41 -8.50 1.18 -12.04
N VAL A 42 -8.08 2.44 -12.19
CA VAL A 42 -7.82 3.31 -11.04
C VAL A 42 -9.12 3.99 -10.67
N LEU A 43 -9.57 3.83 -9.42
CA LEU A 43 -10.78 4.50 -8.98
C LEU A 43 -10.57 6.01 -8.93
N PRO A 44 -11.64 6.81 -8.99
CA PRO A 44 -11.51 8.26 -8.99
C PRO A 44 -10.64 8.77 -7.86
N TYR A 45 -9.84 9.75 -8.15
CA TYR A 45 -8.85 10.28 -7.23
C TYR A 45 -9.47 10.84 -5.95
N LYS A 46 -8.84 10.51 -4.83
CA LYS A 46 -9.10 11.11 -3.53
C LYS A 46 -7.74 11.30 -2.86
N PRO A 47 -7.49 12.45 -2.21
CA PRO A 47 -6.14 12.74 -1.70
C PRO A 47 -5.52 11.71 -0.78
N GLU A 48 -6.32 10.99 -0.03
CA GLU A 48 -5.81 10.06 0.98
C GLU A 48 -6.19 8.61 0.69
N PHE A 49 -6.58 8.33 -0.56
CA PHE A 49 -7.03 7.01 -0.93
C PHE A 49 -6.70 6.74 -2.40
N TYR A 50 -6.03 5.61 -2.65
CA TYR A 50 -5.65 5.17 -3.99
C TYR A 50 -6.05 3.70 -4.11
N CYS A 51 -6.80 3.36 -5.15
CA CYS A 51 -7.31 2.00 -5.27
C CYS A 51 -7.31 1.52 -6.71
N LEU A 52 -6.84 0.30 -6.90
CA LEU A 52 -6.87 -0.39 -8.18
C LEU A 52 -7.86 -1.54 -8.10
N VAL A 53 -8.74 -1.63 -9.11
CA VAL A 53 -9.72 -2.70 -9.19
C VAL A 53 -9.61 -3.38 -10.55
N THR A 54 -10.12 -4.61 -10.65
CA THR A 54 -10.14 -5.31 -11.92
C THR A 54 -11.07 -4.58 -12.89
N ARG A 55 -10.72 -4.64 -14.19
CA ARG A 55 -11.58 -4.08 -15.24
C ARG A 55 -12.76 -4.98 -15.53
N LEU A 56 -12.58 -6.28 -15.26
CA LEU A 56 -13.62 -7.29 -15.48
C LEU A 56 -14.50 -7.42 -14.25
N ALA A 57 -15.75 -7.80 -14.46
CA ALA A 57 -16.65 -8.17 -13.37
C ALA A 57 -16.28 -9.59 -12.92
N ALA A 58 -15.13 -9.70 -12.27
CA ALA A 58 -14.41 -10.95 -12.07
C ALA A 58 -14.99 -11.85 -10.98
N HIS A 59 -15.71 -11.26 -10.01
CA HIS A 59 -16.20 -12.05 -8.89
C HIS A 59 -17.66 -11.67 -8.62
N LYS A 60 -18.55 -12.64 -8.73
CA LYS A 60 -19.99 -12.45 -8.49
C LYS A 60 -20.56 -11.26 -9.28
N GLY A 61 -20.07 -11.10 -10.51
CA GLY A 61 -20.55 -10.05 -11.40
C GLY A 61 -20.06 -8.65 -11.07
N LYS A 62 -19.01 -8.52 -10.24
CA LYS A 62 -18.47 -7.22 -9.84
C LYS A 62 -16.96 -7.17 -9.98
N PRO A 63 -16.40 -5.97 -10.21
CA PRO A 63 -14.95 -5.81 -10.14
C PRO A 63 -14.44 -6.15 -8.74
N VAL A 64 -13.21 -6.62 -8.68
CA VAL A 64 -12.56 -6.99 -7.43
C VAL A 64 -11.41 -6.03 -7.18
N TRP A 65 -11.25 -5.60 -5.93
CA TRP A 65 -10.07 -4.82 -5.55
C TRP A 65 -8.83 -5.66 -5.80
N PHE A 66 -7.81 -5.02 -6.35
CA PHE A 66 -6.47 -5.59 -6.37
C PHE A 66 -5.73 -5.10 -5.14
N ALA A 67 -5.60 -3.79 -5.01
CA ALA A 67 -4.91 -3.20 -3.88
C ALA A 67 -5.40 -1.77 -3.66
N ALA A 68 -5.33 -1.32 -2.41
CA ALA A 68 -5.69 0.04 -2.06
C ALA A 68 -4.72 0.58 -1.02
N ILE A 69 -4.45 1.88 -1.09
CA ILE A 69 -3.64 2.57 -0.10
C ILE A 69 -4.50 3.63 0.53
N ARG A 70 -4.52 3.65 1.85
CA ARG A 70 -5.33 4.59 2.59
C ARG A 70 -4.49 5.25 3.68
N MET A 71 -4.50 6.56 3.69
CA MET A 71 -3.81 7.33 4.72
C MET A 71 -4.75 7.48 5.92
N GLY A 72 -4.35 6.90 7.04
CA GLY A 72 -5.10 7.02 8.28
C GLY A 72 -4.44 7.98 9.24
N LYS A 73 -4.96 8.02 10.45
CA LYS A 73 -4.47 8.90 11.49
C LYS A 73 -3.12 8.45 12.04
N ASN A 74 -2.95 7.14 12.20
CA ASN A 74 -1.80 6.59 12.90
C ASN A 74 -0.86 5.81 11.99
N TYR A 75 -1.28 5.53 10.76
CA TYR A 75 -0.48 4.76 9.82
C TYR A 75 -1.09 4.87 8.42
N VAL A 76 -0.33 4.41 7.44
CA VAL A 76 -0.80 4.26 6.07
C VAL A 76 -1.02 2.77 5.84
N SER A 77 -2.20 2.39 5.37
CA SER A 77 -2.55 0.99 5.16
C SER A 77 -2.39 0.62 3.69
N TYR A 78 -1.81 -0.55 3.47
CA TYR A 78 -1.73 -1.18 2.15
C TYR A 78 -2.65 -2.39 2.19
N HIS A 79 -3.81 -2.25 1.58
CA HIS A 79 -4.81 -3.33 1.56
C HIS A 79 -4.57 -4.15 0.30
N PHE A 80 -4.22 -5.42 0.48
CA PHE A 80 -3.84 -6.27 -0.66
C PHE A 80 -4.78 -7.46 -0.78
N MET A 81 -5.77 -7.33 -1.65
CA MET A 81 -6.85 -8.30 -1.76
C MET A 81 -6.43 -9.70 -2.20
N PRO A 82 -5.39 -9.89 -3.06
CA PRO A 82 -5.01 -11.24 -3.48
C PRO A 82 -4.73 -12.22 -2.34
N VAL A 83 -4.17 -11.74 -1.21
CA VAL A 83 -3.90 -12.65 -0.08
C VAL A 83 -5.19 -13.07 0.63
N TYR A 84 -6.25 -12.31 0.46
CA TYR A 84 -7.58 -12.67 0.98
C TYR A 84 -8.30 -13.59 0.01
N MET A 85 -8.26 -13.27 -1.29
CA MET A 85 -8.97 -14.04 -2.31
C MET A 85 -8.34 -15.40 -2.55
N ASN A 86 -7.04 -15.52 -2.31
CA ASN A 86 -6.31 -16.77 -2.49
C ASN A 86 -5.54 -17.08 -1.20
N PRO A 87 -6.14 -17.83 -0.27
CA PRO A 87 -5.47 -18.11 1.01
C PRO A 87 -4.11 -18.78 0.90
N ALA A 88 -3.82 -19.49 -0.19
CA ALA A 88 -2.51 -20.06 -0.41
C ALA A 88 -1.41 -19.00 -0.47
N MET A 89 -1.77 -17.77 -0.81
CA MET A 89 -0.82 -16.65 -0.84
C MET A 89 -0.26 -16.31 0.54
N GLN A 90 -0.93 -16.71 1.61
CA GLN A 90 -0.44 -16.44 2.97
C GLN A 90 0.96 -17.00 3.18
N LYS A 91 1.29 -18.10 2.50
CA LYS A 91 2.60 -18.72 2.62
C LYS A 91 3.72 -17.87 2.03
N HIS A 92 3.38 -16.95 1.15
CA HIS A 92 4.35 -16.09 0.47
C HIS A 92 4.66 -14.81 1.24
N ILE A 93 4.01 -14.60 2.37
CA ILE A 93 4.23 -13.40 3.17
C ILE A 93 5.44 -13.63 4.08
N PRO A 94 6.54 -12.88 3.87
CA PRO A 94 7.71 -13.03 4.74
C PRO A 94 7.36 -12.69 6.19
N PRO A 95 8.05 -13.30 7.17
CA PRO A 95 7.75 -13.05 8.59
C PRO A 95 7.82 -11.58 8.99
N GLU A 96 8.80 -10.84 8.45
CA GLU A 96 8.94 -9.42 8.81
C GLU A 96 7.76 -8.59 8.31
N LEU A 97 7.30 -8.90 7.10
CA LEU A 97 6.14 -8.22 6.53
C LEU A 97 4.87 -8.62 7.26
N LYS A 98 4.78 -9.89 7.66
CA LYS A 98 3.62 -10.39 8.38
C LYS A 98 3.38 -9.65 9.69
N LYS A 99 4.44 -9.17 10.33
CA LYS A 99 4.33 -8.38 11.55
C LYS A 99 3.60 -7.06 11.35
N ARG A 100 3.50 -6.61 10.12
CA ARG A 100 2.79 -5.36 9.79
C ARG A 100 1.32 -5.59 9.47
N MET A 101 0.88 -6.84 9.45
CA MET A 101 -0.50 -7.13 9.11
C MET A 101 -1.45 -6.85 10.25
N GLN A 102 -2.61 -6.33 9.88
CA GLN A 102 -3.75 -6.23 10.76
C GLN A 102 -4.92 -6.81 9.99
N GLY A 103 -5.48 -7.90 10.48
CA GLY A 103 -6.48 -8.64 9.72
C GLY A 103 -5.82 -9.50 8.65
N LYS A 104 -6.58 -9.85 7.62
CA LYS A 104 -6.13 -10.84 6.63
C LYS A 104 -5.52 -10.26 5.38
N ALA A 105 -5.66 -8.97 5.15
CA ALA A 105 -5.24 -8.38 3.88
C ALA A 105 -4.61 -6.99 4.02
N CYS A 106 -4.51 -6.45 5.21
CA CYS A 106 -3.98 -5.10 5.42
C CYS A 106 -2.60 -5.13 6.05
N PHE A 107 -1.71 -4.28 5.50
CA PHE A 107 -0.38 -4.08 6.02
C PHE A 107 -0.27 -2.60 6.40
N ASN A 108 0.15 -2.32 7.63
CA ASN A 108 0.19 -0.95 8.16
C ASN A 108 1.62 -0.47 8.34
N PHE A 109 1.89 0.74 7.85
CA PHE A 109 3.22 1.33 7.92
C PHE A 109 3.12 2.76 8.43
N SER A 110 4.04 3.12 9.32
CA SER A 110 4.13 4.50 9.81
C SER A 110 5.36 5.23 9.27
N GLU A 111 6.23 4.52 8.58
CA GLU A 111 7.40 5.11 7.94
C GLU A 111 7.81 4.28 6.74
N VAL A 112 8.63 4.88 5.87
CA VAL A 112 9.17 4.16 4.71
C VAL A 112 10.22 3.17 5.19
N ASP A 113 10.02 1.90 4.85
CA ASP A 113 10.96 0.83 5.17
C ASP A 113 11.35 0.15 3.87
N PRO A 114 12.51 0.51 3.28
CA PRO A 114 12.88 -0.01 1.96
C PRO A 114 12.91 -1.54 1.88
N ALA A 115 13.38 -2.22 2.93
CA ALA A 115 13.44 -3.68 2.92
C ALA A 115 12.05 -4.29 2.90
N LEU A 116 11.15 -3.81 3.75
CA LEU A 116 9.78 -4.30 3.78
C LEU A 116 9.04 -3.95 2.49
N PHE A 117 9.30 -2.76 1.95
CA PHE A 117 8.62 -2.35 0.71
C PHE A 117 9.08 -3.19 -0.47
N ARG A 118 10.34 -3.66 -0.48
CA ARG A 118 10.78 -4.62 -1.50
C ARG A 118 10.04 -5.95 -1.36
N GLN A 119 9.86 -6.43 -0.12
CA GLN A 119 9.11 -7.64 0.12
C GLN A 119 7.66 -7.47 -0.33
N LEU A 120 7.09 -6.30 -0.05
CA LEU A 120 5.72 -5.99 -0.45
C LEU A 120 5.59 -5.94 -1.98
N ALA A 121 6.59 -5.40 -2.66
CA ALA A 121 6.61 -5.36 -4.12
C ALA A 121 6.63 -6.78 -4.71
N HIS A 122 7.42 -7.67 -4.12
CA HIS A 122 7.46 -9.07 -4.56
C HIS A 122 6.12 -9.76 -4.32
N LEU A 123 5.51 -9.52 -3.16
CA LEU A 123 4.21 -10.08 -2.85
C LEU A 123 3.14 -9.55 -3.83
N THR A 124 3.25 -8.27 -4.17
CA THR A 124 2.32 -7.65 -5.11
C THR A 124 2.41 -8.31 -6.48
N ALA A 125 3.63 -8.58 -6.96
CA ALA A 125 3.82 -9.28 -8.23
C ALA A 125 3.21 -10.67 -8.20
N ALA A 126 3.41 -11.40 -7.11
CA ALA A 126 2.83 -12.74 -6.95
C ALA A 126 1.30 -12.68 -6.93
N GLY A 127 0.74 -11.67 -6.28
CA GLY A 127 -0.70 -11.48 -6.24
C GLY A 127 -1.30 -11.13 -7.59
N PHE A 128 -0.57 -10.32 -8.37
CA PHE A 128 -0.99 -10.01 -9.72
C PHE A 128 -1.05 -11.29 -10.58
N GLU A 129 -0.04 -12.13 -10.47
CA GLU A 129 -0.01 -13.40 -11.19
C GLU A 129 -1.15 -14.31 -10.72
N SER A 130 -1.44 -14.31 -9.43
CA SER A 130 -2.57 -15.07 -8.88
C SER A 130 -3.88 -14.64 -9.54
N TYR A 131 -4.08 -13.34 -9.73
CA TYR A 131 -5.29 -12.83 -10.39
C TYR A 131 -5.33 -13.19 -11.86
N ARG A 132 -4.18 -13.27 -12.51
CA ARG A 132 -4.13 -13.72 -13.91
C ARG A 132 -4.57 -15.19 -14.01
N VAL A 133 -4.06 -16.03 -13.10
CA VAL A 133 -4.41 -17.47 -13.08
C VAL A 133 -5.90 -17.65 -12.80
N LEU A 134 -6.46 -16.84 -11.91
CA LEU A 134 -7.88 -16.88 -11.60
C LEU A 134 -8.74 -16.24 -12.70
N LYS A 135 -8.09 -15.64 -13.70
CA LYS A 135 -8.74 -14.96 -14.82
C LYS A 135 -9.54 -13.74 -14.38
N TYR A 136 -9.05 -13.08 -13.34
CA TYR A 136 -9.60 -11.79 -12.91
C TYR A 136 -9.02 -10.64 -13.73
N ILE A 137 -7.86 -10.89 -14.31
CA ILE A 137 -7.17 -9.91 -15.16
C ILE A 137 -6.89 -10.54 -16.51
#